data_3b370e538047ec612cedd17d31082d40
#
_entry.id   3b370e538047ec612cedd17d31082d40
#
_cell.length_a   1.000
_cell.length_b   1.000
_cell.length_c   1.000
_cell.angle_alpha   90.00
_cell.angle_beta   90.00
_cell.angle_gamma   90.00
#
_symmetry.space_group_name_H-M   'P 1'
#
loop_
_entity.id
_entity.type
_entity.pdbx_description
1 polymer ?
#
loop_
_entity_poly.entity_id
_entity_poly.type
_entity_poly.pdbx_seq_one_letter_code
_entity_poly.pdbx_strand_id
1 'polypeptide(L)'
;MHRWIIALTVFVSSAAILVLEIVAGRIMAPYVGVSLQTFTGIIGTILAAIALGAWAGGRLADRRDPALLLGPVVIAGSVLAVASPALVYVMGPSISGEGPAAIIALAAVGFFLPAAVLSTVTPIAAKLSLDSLDSTGSVVGQLSALSTAGALFGTFITGFVLIAAVPSQPITWVVGAVLFVLGVGLTVALGRGAIVTAIVVFAFALMGASALAAPCDYETAYSCAIVGERADRET
;
A
#
# COMPACT_ATOMS: atom_id res chain seq x y z
N MET A 1 0.19 -23.59 11.42
CA MET A 1 -0.62 -22.64 10.64
C MET A 1 -0.86 -23.19 9.25
N HIS A 2 -2.06 -23.07 8.68
CA HIS A 2 -2.31 -23.61 7.34
C HIS A 2 -1.48 -22.84 6.31
N ARG A 3 -0.68 -23.54 5.52
CA ARG A 3 0.19 -22.97 4.45
C ARG A 3 -0.58 -22.03 3.51
N TRP A 4 -1.89 -22.28 3.32
CA TRP A 4 -2.77 -21.43 2.51
C TRP A 4 -2.98 -20.01 3.05
N ILE A 5 -2.98 -19.84 4.39
CA ILE A 5 -3.14 -18.51 4.99
C ILE A 5 -1.90 -17.65 4.72
N ILE A 6 -0.71 -18.25 4.82
CA ILE A 6 0.55 -17.57 4.50
C ILE A 6 0.60 -17.20 3.01
N ALA A 7 0.25 -18.16 2.15
CA ALA A 7 0.19 -17.94 0.71
C ALA A 7 -0.78 -16.80 0.33
N LEU A 8 -1.98 -16.80 0.91
CA LEU A 8 -2.97 -15.75 0.72
C LEU A 8 -2.46 -14.38 1.20
N THR A 9 -1.76 -14.36 2.34
CA THR A 9 -1.20 -13.11 2.88
C THR A 9 -0.16 -12.52 1.94
N VAL A 10 0.73 -13.32 1.38
CA VAL A 10 1.73 -12.87 0.41
C VAL A 10 1.05 -12.37 -0.86
N PHE A 11 0.08 -13.11 -1.39
CA PHE A 11 -0.68 -12.73 -2.58
C PHE A 11 -1.39 -11.38 -2.39
N VAL A 12 -2.16 -11.24 -1.31
CA VAL A 12 -2.96 -10.03 -1.02
C VAL A 12 -2.06 -8.82 -0.75
N SER A 13 -0.97 -8.99 0.00
CA SER A 13 -0.04 -7.89 0.29
C SER A 13 0.65 -7.40 -0.97
N SER A 14 1.06 -8.30 -1.86
CA SER A 14 1.68 -7.92 -3.15
C SER A 14 0.67 -7.27 -4.09
N ALA A 15 -0.57 -7.78 -4.15
CA ALA A 15 -1.64 -7.14 -4.89
C ALA A 15 -1.91 -5.72 -4.39
N ALA A 16 -1.96 -5.53 -3.08
CA ALA A 16 -2.19 -4.24 -2.46
C ALA A 16 -1.12 -3.20 -2.82
N ILE A 17 0.17 -3.60 -2.86
CA ILE A 17 1.26 -2.70 -3.27
C ILE A 17 1.03 -2.18 -4.67
N LEU A 18 0.69 -3.06 -5.64
CA LEU A 18 0.49 -2.67 -7.04
C LEU A 18 -0.83 -1.89 -7.24
N VAL A 19 -1.87 -2.18 -6.46
CA VAL A 19 -3.08 -1.34 -6.43
C VAL A 19 -2.72 0.08 -6.00
N LEU A 20 -1.96 0.23 -4.91
CA LEU A 20 -1.51 1.55 -4.41
C LEU A 20 -0.61 2.26 -5.43
N GLU A 21 0.26 1.54 -6.14
CA GLU A 21 1.13 2.09 -7.18
C GLU A 21 0.33 2.76 -8.31
N ILE A 22 -0.68 2.07 -8.82
CA ILE A 22 -1.50 2.60 -9.92
C ILE A 22 -2.37 3.76 -9.44
N VAL A 23 -2.95 3.63 -8.24
CA VAL A 23 -3.78 4.68 -7.64
C VAL A 23 -2.96 5.93 -7.31
N ALA A 24 -1.67 5.77 -6.97
CA ALA A 24 -0.74 6.88 -6.72
C ALA A 24 -0.69 7.87 -7.89
N GLY A 25 -0.65 7.36 -9.13
CA GLY A 25 -0.65 8.20 -10.33
C GLY A 25 -1.84 9.15 -10.41
N ARG A 26 -3.03 8.69 -10.00
CA ARG A 26 -4.25 9.53 -9.99
C ARG A 26 -4.27 10.51 -8.83
N ILE A 27 -3.92 10.06 -7.63
CA ILE A 27 -3.93 10.90 -6.42
C ILE A 27 -2.90 12.03 -6.52
N MET A 28 -1.74 11.76 -7.15
CA MET A 28 -0.68 12.74 -7.33
C MET A 28 -0.89 13.67 -8.54
N ALA A 29 -1.75 13.29 -9.49
CA ALA A 29 -1.96 14.03 -10.75
C ALA A 29 -2.22 15.54 -10.58
N PRO A 30 -3.01 16.03 -9.61
CA PRO A 30 -3.26 17.45 -9.43
C PRO A 30 -2.02 18.27 -9.07
N TYR A 31 -0.99 17.63 -8.50
CA TYR A 31 0.19 18.30 -7.95
C TYR A 31 1.41 18.22 -8.86
N VAL A 32 1.57 17.10 -9.56
CA VAL A 32 2.79 16.81 -10.36
C VAL A 32 2.47 16.49 -11.84
N GLY A 33 1.20 16.54 -12.20
CA GLY A 33 0.74 16.24 -13.56
C GLY A 33 0.78 14.75 -13.91
N VAL A 34 0.29 14.44 -15.13
CA VAL A 34 0.29 13.07 -15.68
C VAL A 34 1.27 13.02 -16.84
N SER A 35 2.40 12.38 -16.63
CA SER A 35 3.47 12.27 -17.62
C SER A 35 4.23 10.95 -17.47
N LEU A 36 5.03 10.60 -18.48
CA LEU A 36 5.94 9.45 -18.37
C LEU A 36 6.91 9.61 -17.19
N GLN A 37 7.38 10.84 -16.92
CA GLN A 37 8.25 11.13 -15.78
C GLN A 37 7.55 10.86 -14.45
N THR A 38 6.27 11.23 -14.33
CA THR A 38 5.46 10.98 -13.13
C THR A 38 5.36 9.49 -12.86
N PHE A 39 5.01 8.68 -13.86
CA PHE A 39 4.95 7.23 -13.70
C PHE A 39 6.32 6.61 -13.38
N THR A 40 7.38 7.07 -14.04
CA THR A 40 8.75 6.61 -13.76
C THR A 40 9.16 6.91 -12.31
N GLY A 41 8.85 8.10 -11.81
CA GLY A 41 9.15 8.49 -10.43
C GLY A 41 8.37 7.67 -9.40
N ILE A 42 7.09 7.41 -9.64
CA ILE A 42 6.24 6.56 -8.77
C ILE A 42 6.79 5.13 -8.74
N ILE A 43 6.97 4.51 -9.90
CA ILE A 43 7.48 3.12 -10.03
C ILE A 43 8.85 3.00 -9.36
N GLY A 44 9.78 3.92 -9.64
CA GLY A 44 11.12 3.89 -9.06
C GLY A 44 11.09 4.02 -7.53
N THR A 45 10.25 4.91 -6.99
CA THR A 45 10.10 5.09 -5.54
C THR A 45 9.51 3.86 -4.86
N ILE A 46 8.48 3.25 -5.45
CA ILE A 46 7.84 2.05 -4.90
C ILE A 46 8.76 0.83 -5.00
N LEU A 47 9.50 0.65 -6.11
CA LEU A 47 10.50 -0.41 -6.23
C LEU A 47 11.62 -0.27 -5.18
N ALA A 48 12.08 0.96 -4.92
CA ALA A 48 13.03 1.23 -3.85
C ALA A 48 12.46 0.88 -2.47
N ALA A 49 11.19 1.21 -2.23
CA ALA A 49 10.48 0.85 -1.00
C ALA A 49 10.36 -0.68 -0.85
N ILE A 50 10.00 -1.40 -1.92
CA ILE A 50 9.92 -2.86 -1.93
C ILE A 50 11.28 -3.48 -1.60
N ALA A 51 12.35 -3.00 -2.23
CA ALA A 51 13.69 -3.52 -1.99
C ALA A 51 14.15 -3.33 -0.54
N LEU A 52 13.97 -2.11 -0.01
CA LEU A 52 14.34 -1.81 1.38
C LEU A 52 13.45 -2.53 2.38
N GLY A 53 12.15 -2.64 2.11
CA GLY A 53 11.22 -3.37 2.96
C GLY A 53 11.52 -4.88 2.98
N ALA A 54 11.80 -5.49 1.84
CA ALA A 54 12.18 -6.89 1.77
C ALA A 54 13.48 -7.17 2.55
N TRP A 55 14.49 -6.31 2.40
CA TRP A 55 15.73 -6.40 3.16
C TRP A 55 15.52 -6.23 4.67
N ALA A 56 14.75 -5.21 5.08
CA ALA A 56 14.44 -4.97 6.48
C ALA A 56 13.59 -6.10 7.08
N GLY A 57 12.61 -6.60 6.32
CA GLY A 57 11.75 -7.72 6.70
C GLY A 57 12.52 -9.00 6.93
N GLY A 58 13.50 -9.31 6.08
CA GLY A 58 14.39 -10.46 6.27
C GLY A 58 15.19 -10.35 7.56
N ARG A 59 15.82 -9.19 7.81
CA ARG A 59 16.55 -8.95 9.07
C ARG A 59 15.66 -9.00 10.31
N LEU A 60 14.43 -8.51 10.19
CA LEU A 60 13.49 -8.52 11.29
C LEU A 60 13.03 -9.95 11.60
N ALA A 61 12.77 -10.76 10.58
CA ALA A 61 12.39 -12.16 10.70
C ALA A 61 13.52 -13.03 11.30
N ASP A 62 14.78 -12.65 11.09
CA ASP A 62 15.91 -13.35 11.72
C ASP A 62 16.10 -13.00 13.21
N ARG A 63 15.62 -11.84 13.64
CA ARG A 63 15.79 -11.35 15.03
C ARG A 63 14.58 -11.57 15.93
N ARG A 64 13.42 -11.74 15.37
CA ARG A 64 12.14 -11.87 16.07
C ARG A 64 11.37 -13.08 15.56
N ASP A 65 10.49 -13.62 16.37
CA ASP A 65 9.60 -14.70 15.95
C ASP A 65 8.70 -14.24 14.77
N PRO A 66 8.83 -14.84 13.58
CA PRO A 66 8.05 -14.46 12.41
C PRO A 66 6.53 -14.55 12.62
N ALA A 67 6.08 -15.49 13.48
CA ALA A 67 4.67 -15.64 13.81
C ALA A 67 4.11 -14.44 14.56
N LEU A 68 4.94 -13.72 15.32
CA LEU A 68 4.57 -12.49 16.03
C LEU A 68 4.54 -11.26 15.14
N LEU A 69 5.24 -11.31 14.02
CA LEU A 69 5.45 -10.17 13.14
C LEU A 69 4.40 -10.07 12.05
N LEU A 70 3.95 -11.21 11.51
CA LEU A 70 3.17 -11.24 10.27
C LEU A 70 1.86 -10.43 10.39
N GLY A 71 1.06 -10.67 11.43
CA GLY A 71 -0.19 -9.94 11.64
C GLY A 71 -0.01 -8.43 11.84
N PRO A 72 0.81 -8.00 12.82
CA PRO A 72 1.08 -6.58 13.07
C PRO A 72 1.63 -5.82 11.86
N VAL A 73 2.48 -6.43 11.05
CA VAL A 73 3.03 -5.81 9.83
C VAL A 73 1.94 -5.59 8.78
N VAL A 74 1.06 -6.56 8.56
CA VAL A 74 -0.06 -6.40 7.63
C VAL A 74 -1.01 -5.31 8.10
N ILE A 75 -1.29 -5.25 9.41
CA ILE A 75 -2.10 -4.18 10.01
C ILE A 75 -1.43 -2.80 9.84
N ALA A 76 -0.14 -2.68 10.11
CA ALA A 76 0.60 -1.44 9.91
C ALA A 76 0.56 -0.99 8.44
N GLY A 77 0.74 -1.93 7.50
CA GLY A 77 0.59 -1.67 6.07
C GLY A 77 -0.81 -1.19 5.69
N SER A 78 -1.85 -1.76 6.30
CA SER A 78 -3.25 -1.34 6.14
C SER A 78 -3.45 0.13 6.56
N VAL A 79 -3.00 0.50 7.75
CA VAL A 79 -3.11 1.87 8.27
C VAL A 79 -2.39 2.86 7.37
N LEU A 80 -1.17 2.53 6.95
CA LEU A 80 -0.37 3.38 6.06
C LEU A 80 -1.02 3.51 4.67
N ALA A 81 -1.61 2.44 4.13
CA ALA A 81 -2.31 2.47 2.86
C ALA A 81 -3.53 3.41 2.88
N VAL A 82 -4.30 3.40 3.97
CA VAL A 82 -5.44 4.33 4.16
C VAL A 82 -4.96 5.76 4.37
N ALA A 83 -3.81 5.97 5.02
CA ALA A 83 -3.23 7.30 5.25
C ALA A 83 -2.65 7.93 3.97
N SER A 84 -2.27 7.14 2.97
CA SER A 84 -1.56 7.60 1.77
C SER A 84 -2.25 8.77 1.05
N PRO A 85 -3.56 8.73 0.75
CA PRO A 85 -4.23 9.85 0.11
C PRO A 85 -4.17 11.12 0.95
N ALA A 86 -4.43 11.02 2.26
CA ALA A 86 -4.42 12.19 3.16
C ALA A 86 -3.03 12.84 3.22
N LEU A 87 -1.97 12.04 3.25
CA LEU A 87 -0.59 12.54 3.23
C LEU A 87 -0.29 13.30 1.94
N VAL A 88 -0.70 12.76 0.79
CA VAL A 88 -0.54 13.42 -0.51
C VAL A 88 -1.34 14.72 -0.57
N TYR A 89 -2.58 14.75 -0.08
CA TYR A 89 -3.42 15.94 -0.09
C TYR A 89 -2.87 17.06 0.80
N VAL A 90 -2.33 16.73 1.97
CA VAL A 90 -1.75 17.73 2.89
C VAL A 90 -0.41 18.25 2.37
N MET A 91 0.45 17.37 1.85
CA MET A 91 1.79 17.75 1.44
C MET A 91 1.90 18.18 -0.03
N GLY A 92 0.94 17.76 -0.87
CA GLY A 92 0.93 18.04 -2.30
C GLY A 92 1.04 19.52 -2.66
N PRO A 93 0.27 20.43 -2.04
CA PRO A 93 0.37 21.87 -2.34
C PRO A 93 1.77 22.45 -2.08
N SER A 94 2.49 21.91 -1.09
CA SER A 94 3.84 22.37 -0.72
C SER A 94 4.95 21.75 -1.57
N ILE A 95 4.69 20.58 -2.18
CA ILE A 95 5.67 19.83 -2.98
C ILE A 95 5.33 19.91 -4.49
N SER A 96 4.30 20.66 -4.85
CA SER A 96 3.83 20.77 -6.24
C SER A 96 4.92 21.23 -7.20
N GLY A 97 4.94 20.64 -8.41
CA GLY A 97 5.87 20.98 -9.47
C GLY A 97 6.06 19.86 -10.48
N GLU A 98 6.47 20.21 -11.71
CA GLU A 98 6.65 19.25 -12.81
C GLU A 98 8.03 18.58 -12.81
N GLY A 99 8.89 18.91 -11.85
CA GLY A 99 10.26 18.39 -11.79
C GLY A 99 10.36 16.99 -11.15
N PRO A 100 11.37 16.18 -11.54
CA PRO A 100 11.58 14.83 -10.99
C PRO A 100 11.67 14.79 -9.46
N ALA A 101 12.26 15.82 -8.85
CA ALA A 101 12.41 15.90 -7.40
C ALA A 101 11.05 16.02 -6.68
N ALA A 102 10.12 16.83 -7.20
CA ALA A 102 8.79 16.97 -6.64
C ALA A 102 7.99 15.66 -6.78
N ILE A 103 8.08 15.00 -7.93
CA ILE A 103 7.43 13.71 -8.18
C ILE A 103 7.92 12.65 -7.18
N ILE A 104 9.24 12.48 -7.05
CA ILE A 104 9.84 11.49 -6.15
C ILE A 104 9.52 11.82 -4.69
N ALA A 105 9.61 13.08 -4.29
CA ALA A 105 9.31 13.49 -2.93
C ALA A 105 7.85 13.21 -2.55
N LEU A 106 6.90 13.56 -3.42
CA LEU A 106 5.48 13.33 -3.16
C LEU A 106 5.13 11.83 -3.17
N ALA A 107 5.71 11.06 -4.11
CA ALA A 107 5.57 9.60 -4.13
C ALA A 107 6.15 8.96 -2.85
N ALA A 108 7.29 9.45 -2.38
CA ALA A 108 7.92 8.96 -1.16
C ALA A 108 7.06 9.25 0.08
N VAL A 109 6.52 10.46 0.21
CA VAL A 109 5.64 10.84 1.32
C VAL A 109 4.38 9.99 1.37
N GLY A 110 3.73 9.79 0.23
CA GLY A 110 2.46 9.06 0.18
C GLY A 110 2.61 7.54 0.21
N PHE A 111 3.54 6.99 -0.55
CA PHE A 111 3.49 5.57 -0.91
C PHE A 111 4.72 4.74 -0.53
N PHE A 112 5.85 5.37 -0.16
CA PHE A 112 7.07 4.64 0.20
C PHE A 112 6.87 3.76 1.45
N LEU A 113 6.33 4.33 2.52
CA LEU A 113 6.16 3.60 3.79
C LEU A 113 5.18 2.43 3.67
N PRO A 114 3.96 2.58 3.10
CA PRO A 114 3.06 1.44 2.95
C PRO A 114 3.65 0.34 2.08
N ALA A 115 4.32 0.68 0.97
CA ALA A 115 4.98 -0.30 0.11
C ALA A 115 6.14 -1.01 0.84
N ALA A 116 6.98 -0.27 1.56
CA ALA A 116 8.09 -0.84 2.33
C ALA A 116 7.60 -1.79 3.43
N VAL A 117 6.57 -1.40 4.18
CA VAL A 117 6.00 -2.24 5.25
C VAL A 117 5.35 -3.49 4.67
N LEU A 118 4.54 -3.37 3.64
CA LEU A 118 3.87 -4.53 3.02
C LEU A 118 4.87 -5.50 2.36
N SER A 119 5.97 -5.00 1.81
CA SER A 119 6.99 -5.86 1.20
C SER A 119 7.80 -6.69 2.21
N THR A 120 7.76 -6.33 3.52
CA THR A 120 8.35 -7.17 4.58
C THR A 120 7.62 -8.50 4.76
N VAL A 121 6.36 -8.57 4.31
CA VAL A 121 5.49 -9.77 4.46
C VAL A 121 6.12 -10.99 3.79
N THR A 122 6.67 -10.86 2.59
CA THR A 122 7.24 -11.99 1.83
C THR A 122 8.41 -12.67 2.55
N PRO A 123 9.46 -11.98 3.02
CA PRO A 123 10.54 -12.64 3.75
C PRO A 123 10.10 -13.18 5.12
N ILE A 124 9.17 -12.51 5.82
CA ILE A 124 8.61 -13.02 7.07
C ILE A 124 7.83 -14.32 6.81
N ALA A 125 7.02 -14.35 5.76
CA ALA A 125 6.27 -15.52 5.33
C ALA A 125 7.19 -16.68 4.91
N ALA A 126 8.28 -16.37 4.20
CA ALA A 126 9.29 -17.36 3.83
C ALA A 126 9.91 -18.03 5.06
N LYS A 127 10.34 -17.22 6.04
CA LYS A 127 10.92 -17.73 7.28
C LYS A 127 9.93 -18.60 8.06
N LEU A 128 8.65 -18.23 8.06
CA LEU A 128 7.59 -18.99 8.75
C LEU A 128 7.23 -20.30 8.04
N SER A 129 7.52 -20.41 6.74
CA SER A 129 7.19 -21.57 5.91
C SER A 129 8.34 -22.56 5.76
N LEU A 130 9.53 -22.24 6.28
CA LEU A 130 10.71 -23.10 6.22
C LEU A 130 10.69 -24.10 7.36
N ASP A 131 10.48 -25.38 7.04
CA ASP A 131 10.56 -26.50 7.99
C ASP A 131 11.97 -27.12 8.00
N SER A 132 12.71 -27.05 6.88
CA SER A 132 14.08 -27.56 6.74
C SER A 132 14.86 -26.78 5.66
N LEU A 133 16.19 -26.85 5.72
CA LEU A 133 17.06 -26.22 4.73
C LEU A 133 16.92 -26.85 3.34
N ASP A 134 16.59 -28.14 3.27
CA ASP A 134 16.46 -28.88 2.00
C ASP A 134 15.26 -28.41 1.16
N SER A 135 14.24 -27.81 1.77
CA SER A 135 13.05 -27.29 1.10
C SER A 135 13.11 -25.79 0.76
N THR A 136 14.19 -25.09 1.08
CA THR A 136 14.32 -23.62 0.95
C THR A 136 14.03 -23.14 -0.47
N GLY A 137 14.61 -23.76 -1.50
CA GLY A 137 14.41 -23.37 -2.88
C GLY A 137 12.94 -23.45 -3.33
N SER A 138 12.27 -24.53 -2.95
CA SER A 138 10.85 -24.76 -3.28
C SER A 138 9.94 -23.73 -2.59
N VAL A 139 10.15 -23.48 -1.30
CA VAL A 139 9.35 -22.53 -0.51
C VAL A 139 9.52 -21.11 -1.04
N VAL A 140 10.76 -20.67 -1.26
CA VAL A 140 11.06 -19.34 -1.79
C VAL A 140 10.49 -19.18 -3.20
N GLY A 141 10.63 -20.18 -4.07
CA GLY A 141 10.08 -20.17 -5.41
C GLY A 141 8.54 -20.04 -5.41
N GLN A 142 7.85 -20.82 -4.57
CA GLN A 142 6.39 -20.74 -4.45
C GLN A 142 5.92 -19.37 -3.95
N LEU A 143 6.55 -18.81 -2.91
CA LEU A 143 6.17 -17.50 -2.37
C LEU A 143 6.49 -16.38 -3.36
N SER A 144 7.58 -16.47 -4.11
CA SER A 144 7.90 -15.51 -5.19
C SER A 144 6.87 -15.57 -6.31
N ALA A 145 6.46 -16.77 -6.72
CA ALA A 145 5.42 -16.94 -7.73
C ALA A 145 4.07 -16.38 -7.27
N LEU A 146 3.68 -16.61 -6.01
CA LEU A 146 2.46 -16.06 -5.41
C LEU A 146 2.51 -14.55 -5.29
N SER A 147 3.66 -14.00 -4.88
CA SER A 147 3.87 -12.55 -4.82
C SER A 147 3.70 -11.92 -6.20
N THR A 148 4.33 -12.49 -7.22
CA THR A 148 4.21 -12.01 -8.61
C THR A 148 2.77 -12.16 -9.13
N ALA A 149 2.10 -13.27 -8.86
CA ALA A 149 0.70 -13.48 -9.24
C ALA A 149 -0.23 -12.44 -8.56
N GLY A 150 0.00 -12.15 -7.27
CA GLY A 150 -0.71 -11.10 -6.56
C GLY A 150 -0.48 -9.72 -7.17
N ALA A 151 0.76 -9.39 -7.47
CA ALA A 151 1.14 -8.15 -8.13
C ALA A 151 0.45 -7.99 -9.49
N LEU A 152 0.48 -9.02 -10.34
CA LEU A 152 -0.22 -9.04 -11.64
C LEU A 152 -1.73 -8.87 -11.47
N PHE A 153 -2.34 -9.61 -10.54
CA PHE A 153 -3.75 -9.47 -10.24
C PHE A 153 -4.10 -8.05 -9.81
N GLY A 154 -3.34 -7.48 -8.86
CA GLY A 154 -3.52 -6.09 -8.39
C GLY A 154 -3.41 -5.09 -9.52
N THR A 155 -2.42 -5.25 -10.39
CA THR A 155 -2.21 -4.38 -11.55
C THR A 155 -3.40 -4.44 -12.53
N PHE A 156 -3.79 -5.63 -12.96
CA PHE A 156 -4.86 -5.77 -13.97
C PHE A 156 -6.22 -5.38 -13.42
N ILE A 157 -6.59 -5.82 -12.21
CA ILE A 157 -7.87 -5.47 -11.63
C ILE A 157 -7.98 -3.95 -11.42
N THR A 158 -6.91 -3.30 -10.99
CA THR A 158 -6.91 -1.85 -10.80
C THR A 158 -6.96 -1.11 -12.12
N GLY A 159 -6.07 -1.44 -13.05
CA GLY A 159 -5.95 -0.71 -14.31
C GLY A 159 -7.16 -0.86 -15.23
N PHE A 160 -7.79 -2.03 -15.26
CA PHE A 160 -8.91 -2.28 -16.17
C PHE A 160 -10.29 -2.17 -15.54
N VAL A 161 -10.41 -2.38 -14.23
CA VAL A 161 -11.73 -2.46 -13.57
C VAL A 161 -11.90 -1.35 -12.54
N LEU A 162 -11.02 -1.27 -11.53
CA LEU A 162 -11.25 -0.39 -10.40
C LEU A 162 -11.18 1.09 -10.80
N ILE A 163 -10.18 1.48 -11.58
CA ILE A 163 -10.01 2.87 -12.03
C ILE A 163 -11.18 3.34 -12.90
N ALA A 164 -11.76 2.45 -13.70
CA ALA A 164 -12.90 2.80 -14.54
C ALA A 164 -14.22 2.93 -13.77
N ALA A 165 -14.36 2.21 -12.65
CA ALA A 165 -15.62 2.08 -11.94
C ALA A 165 -15.69 2.88 -10.64
N VAL A 166 -14.54 3.19 -10.00
CA VAL A 166 -14.51 3.70 -8.63
C VAL A 166 -13.46 4.82 -8.51
N PRO A 167 -13.74 5.90 -7.76
CA PRO A 167 -12.75 6.92 -7.40
C PRO A 167 -11.56 6.33 -6.63
N SER A 168 -10.42 7.03 -6.68
CA SER A 168 -9.15 6.53 -6.12
C SER A 168 -9.19 6.34 -4.61
N GLN A 169 -9.86 7.23 -3.89
CA GLN A 169 -9.92 7.20 -2.43
C GLN A 169 -10.67 5.98 -1.89
N PRO A 170 -11.89 5.64 -2.35
CA PRO A 170 -12.55 4.38 -1.98
C PRO A 170 -11.71 3.13 -2.26
N ILE A 171 -10.92 3.12 -3.34
CA ILE A 171 -10.03 1.98 -3.65
C ILE A 171 -9.02 1.78 -2.52
N THR A 172 -8.37 2.84 -2.04
CA THR A 172 -7.40 2.74 -0.93
C THR A 172 -8.07 2.29 0.37
N TRP A 173 -9.32 2.69 0.62
CA TRP A 173 -10.09 2.24 1.77
C TRP A 173 -10.41 0.74 1.71
N VAL A 174 -10.84 0.25 0.55
CA VAL A 174 -11.12 -1.18 0.35
C VAL A 174 -9.84 -2.00 0.54
N VAL A 175 -8.73 -1.57 -0.05
CA VAL A 175 -7.42 -2.22 0.13
C VAL A 175 -7.03 -2.24 1.59
N GLY A 176 -7.15 -1.10 2.28
CA GLY A 176 -6.89 -1.01 3.72
C GLY A 176 -7.78 -1.95 4.53
N ALA A 177 -9.09 -1.97 4.27
CA ALA A 177 -10.02 -2.85 4.97
C ALA A 177 -9.70 -4.34 4.78
N VAL A 178 -9.37 -4.75 3.55
CA VAL A 178 -8.96 -6.15 3.25
C VAL A 178 -7.69 -6.52 4.00
N LEU A 179 -6.67 -5.67 3.96
CA LEU A 179 -5.42 -5.88 4.70
C LEU A 179 -5.65 -5.89 6.22
N PHE A 180 -6.52 -5.01 6.71
CA PHE A 180 -6.86 -4.93 8.11
C PHE A 180 -7.51 -6.22 8.62
N VAL A 181 -8.55 -6.69 7.94
CA VAL A 181 -9.25 -7.94 8.29
C VAL A 181 -8.29 -9.13 8.25
N LEU A 182 -7.43 -9.19 7.22
CA LEU A 182 -6.41 -10.22 7.09
C LEU A 182 -5.40 -10.17 8.24
N GLY A 183 -4.88 -8.99 8.57
CA GLY A 183 -3.91 -8.80 9.64
C GLY A 183 -4.47 -9.10 11.04
N VAL A 184 -5.72 -8.70 11.30
CA VAL A 184 -6.44 -9.05 12.54
C VAL A 184 -6.66 -10.56 12.61
N GLY A 185 -7.15 -11.19 11.54
CA GLY A 185 -7.33 -12.63 11.47
C GLY A 185 -6.04 -13.39 11.75
N LEU A 186 -4.91 -12.96 11.19
CA LEU A 186 -3.58 -13.51 11.45
C LEU A 186 -3.17 -13.36 12.93
N THR A 187 -3.38 -12.18 13.50
CA THR A 187 -3.01 -11.89 14.90
C THR A 187 -3.82 -12.73 15.87
N VAL A 188 -5.10 -12.92 15.62
CA VAL A 188 -6.00 -13.76 16.43
C VAL A 188 -5.66 -15.24 16.26
N ALA A 189 -5.44 -15.70 15.03
CA ALA A 189 -5.10 -17.10 14.73
C ALA A 189 -3.77 -17.53 15.36
N LEU A 190 -2.84 -16.59 15.55
CA LEU A 190 -1.54 -16.81 16.18
C LEU A 190 -1.59 -16.65 17.72
N GLY A 191 -2.77 -16.45 18.30
CA GLY A 191 -3.02 -16.47 19.75
C GLY A 191 -2.47 -15.28 20.54
N ARG A 192 -2.19 -14.15 19.88
CA ARG A 192 -1.53 -13.01 20.52
C ARG A 192 -2.09 -11.68 20.05
N GLY A 193 -2.88 -11.00 20.87
CA GLY A 193 -2.99 -9.59 20.63
C GLY A 193 -4.30 -8.86 20.81
N ALA A 194 -5.08 -9.13 21.83
CA ALA A 194 -6.25 -8.28 22.15
C ALA A 194 -5.87 -6.79 22.26
N ILE A 195 -4.70 -6.48 22.82
CA ILE A 195 -4.21 -5.10 23.03
C ILE A 195 -3.76 -4.46 21.71
N VAL A 196 -2.97 -5.17 20.89
CA VAL A 196 -2.52 -4.65 19.59
C VAL A 196 -3.72 -4.43 18.67
N THR A 197 -4.66 -5.36 18.66
CA THR A 197 -5.89 -5.24 17.86
C THR A 197 -6.71 -4.04 18.30
N ALA A 198 -6.87 -3.77 19.60
CA ALA A 198 -7.61 -2.63 20.11
C ALA A 198 -6.96 -1.28 19.73
N ILE A 199 -5.64 -1.15 19.84
CA ILE A 199 -4.90 0.06 19.47
C ILE A 199 -5.07 0.36 17.98
N VAL A 200 -5.01 -0.67 17.15
CA VAL A 200 -5.07 -0.52 15.71
C VAL A 200 -6.49 -0.26 15.22
N VAL A 201 -7.51 -0.89 15.81
CA VAL A 201 -8.93 -0.56 15.55
C VAL A 201 -9.19 0.91 15.85
N PHE A 202 -8.65 1.40 16.97
CA PHE A 202 -8.77 2.80 17.35
C PHE A 202 -8.04 3.75 16.38
N ALA A 203 -6.82 3.41 15.95
CA ALA A 203 -6.08 4.18 14.96
C ALA A 203 -6.80 4.21 13.60
N PHE A 204 -7.36 3.08 13.15
CA PHE A 204 -8.12 2.98 11.92
C PHE A 204 -9.42 3.82 11.96
N ALA A 205 -10.11 3.82 13.10
CA ALA A 205 -11.31 4.64 13.31
C ALA A 205 -11.00 6.15 13.31
N LEU A 206 -9.88 6.56 13.90
CA LEU A 206 -9.42 7.96 13.90
C LEU A 206 -9.04 8.42 12.49
N MET A 207 -8.40 7.57 11.69
CA MET A 207 -8.04 7.88 10.30
C MET A 207 -9.27 7.94 9.39
N GLY A 208 -10.30 7.12 9.67
CA GLY A 208 -11.57 7.17 8.96
C GLY A 208 -12.27 8.53 9.06
N ALA A 209 -12.18 9.18 10.21
CA ALA A 209 -12.78 10.49 10.43
C ALA A 209 -12.08 11.64 9.66
N SER A 210 -10.77 11.52 9.40
CA SER A 210 -10.00 12.54 8.66
C SER A 210 -10.07 12.40 7.14
N ALA A 211 -10.52 11.28 6.62
CA ALA A 211 -10.52 10.96 5.19
C ALA A 211 -11.81 11.39 4.47
N LEU A 212 -12.78 11.98 5.17
CA LEU A 212 -14.02 12.48 4.58
C LEU A 212 -13.85 13.78 3.76
N ALA A 213 -12.66 14.38 3.76
CA ALA A 213 -12.34 15.59 3.00
C ALA A 213 -11.50 15.25 1.77
N ALA A 214 -12.09 14.65 0.75
CA ALA A 214 -11.45 14.55 -0.56
C ALA A 214 -11.44 15.95 -1.20
N PRO A 215 -10.29 16.46 -1.65
CA PRO A 215 -10.23 17.79 -2.29
C PRO A 215 -10.71 17.77 -3.74
N CYS A 216 -11.16 16.64 -4.26
CA CYS A 216 -11.62 16.49 -5.64
C CYS A 216 -13.12 16.68 -5.73
N ASP A 217 -13.59 17.71 -6.45
CA ASP A 217 -15.00 17.89 -6.76
C ASP A 217 -15.47 16.89 -7.82
N TYR A 218 -14.60 16.59 -8.78
CA TYR A 218 -14.84 15.57 -9.82
C TYR A 218 -13.60 14.73 -10.06
N GLU A 219 -13.76 13.40 -10.01
CA GLU A 219 -12.70 12.44 -10.32
C GLU A 219 -13.02 11.72 -11.62
N THR A 220 -12.15 11.85 -12.63
CA THR A 220 -12.23 11.13 -13.91
C THR A 220 -11.31 9.89 -13.87
N ALA A 221 -11.38 9.04 -14.91
CA ALA A 221 -10.47 7.90 -15.04
C ALA A 221 -8.97 8.28 -15.06
N TYR A 222 -8.65 9.55 -15.36
CA TYR A 222 -7.26 10.01 -15.54
C TYR A 222 -6.84 11.16 -14.64
N SER A 223 -7.77 11.91 -14.05
CA SER A 223 -7.44 13.11 -13.26
C SER A 223 -8.48 13.43 -12.20
N CYS A 224 -8.03 14.13 -11.18
CA CYS A 224 -8.86 14.79 -10.17
C CYS A 224 -9.01 16.25 -10.57
N ALA A 225 -10.22 16.76 -10.67
CA ALA A 225 -10.51 18.17 -10.96
C ALA A 225 -11.03 18.85 -9.68
N ILE A 226 -10.40 19.96 -9.33
CA ILE A 226 -10.85 20.89 -8.29
C ILE A 226 -11.48 22.08 -9.01
N VAL A 227 -12.78 22.28 -8.81
CA VAL A 227 -13.51 23.43 -9.38
C VAL A 227 -13.37 24.59 -8.40
N GLY A 228 -12.37 25.44 -8.60
CA GLY A 228 -12.28 26.72 -7.90
C GLY A 228 -13.25 27.72 -8.53
N GLU A 229 -14.15 28.33 -7.78
CA GLU A 229 -14.84 29.55 -8.20
C GLU A 229 -13.77 30.61 -8.48
N ARG A 230 -13.53 30.88 -9.76
CA ARG A 230 -12.76 32.04 -10.18
C ARG A 230 -13.64 33.25 -9.96
N ALA A 231 -13.36 34.02 -8.92
CA ALA A 231 -13.97 35.32 -8.78
C ALA A 231 -13.72 36.12 -10.10
N ASP A 232 -14.78 36.38 -10.81
CA ASP A 232 -14.74 37.16 -12.04
C ASP A 232 -14.01 38.46 -11.78
N ARG A 233 -12.87 38.66 -12.41
CA ARG A 233 -12.36 40.00 -12.66
C ARG A 233 -13.12 40.56 -13.86
N GLU A 234 -14.21 41.22 -13.56
CA GLU A 234 -14.72 42.25 -14.43
C GLU A 234 -13.68 43.39 -14.54
N THR A 235 -13.09 43.55 -15.70
CA THR A 235 -12.72 44.83 -16.30
C THR A 235 -12.65 44.67 -17.80
#